data_d5a4e8af2495832807964677cbd34854
#
_entry.id   d5a4e8af2495832807964677cbd34854
#
_cell.length_a   1.000
_cell.length_b   1.000
_cell.length_c   1.000
_cell.angle_alpha   90.00
_cell.angle_beta   90.00
_cell.angle_gamma   90.00
#
_symmetry.space_group_name_H-M   'P 1'
#
loop_
_entity.id
_entity.type
_entity.pdbx_description
1 polymer ?
#
loop_
_entity_poly.entity_id
_entity_poly.type
_entity_poly.pdbx_seq_one_letter_code
_entity_poly.pdbx_strand_id
1 'polypeptide(L)'
;MNLESFLRPLYQDLDGVSRVDEVERIAAIARRLHTPQPEDERAFELLLHFHRLGRWLEKVGNLSRTVLAVDGLTEVELRRTAGSIARLHAPMTDAERAVAAAVLIDSAGVRGLTEHFTRARREGNSLMDVLRAALADVAAPDWLPPRAEEWLHVRREARREACRRLLEELQLEDLK
;
A
#
# COMPACT_ATOMS: atom_id res chain seq x y z
N MET A 1 -24.64 -3.69 5.98
CA MET A 1 -23.43 -4.56 6.10
C MET A 1 -22.28 -3.68 6.59
N ASN A 2 -21.39 -4.18 7.45
CA ASN A 2 -20.24 -3.39 7.87
C ASN A 2 -19.21 -3.22 6.73
N LEU A 3 -18.37 -2.18 6.84
CA LEU A 3 -17.40 -1.80 5.82
C LEU A 3 -16.40 -2.92 5.51
N GLU A 4 -15.85 -3.58 6.52
CA GLU A 4 -14.86 -4.65 6.34
C GLU A 4 -15.43 -5.83 5.55
N SER A 5 -16.64 -6.30 5.90
CA SER A 5 -17.31 -7.39 5.19
C SER A 5 -17.60 -7.04 3.72
N PHE A 6 -17.86 -5.78 3.42
CA PHE A 6 -18.04 -5.30 2.05
C PHE A 6 -16.73 -5.29 1.26
N LEU A 7 -15.63 -4.85 1.90
CA LEU A 7 -14.35 -4.67 1.23
C LEU A 7 -13.56 -5.97 1.04
N ARG A 8 -13.74 -6.95 1.93
CA ARG A 8 -12.98 -8.21 1.91
C ARG A 8 -12.94 -8.89 0.54
N PRO A 9 -14.07 -9.14 -0.16
CA PRO A 9 -14.03 -9.73 -1.49
C PRO A 9 -13.35 -8.83 -2.53
N LEU A 10 -13.50 -7.50 -2.43
CA LEU A 10 -12.88 -6.56 -3.36
C LEU A 10 -11.35 -6.60 -3.27
N TYR A 11 -10.79 -6.74 -2.07
CA TYR A 11 -9.35 -6.89 -1.87
C TYR A 11 -8.83 -8.25 -2.34
N GLN A 12 -9.64 -9.30 -2.28
CA GLN A 12 -9.27 -10.63 -2.81
C GLN A 12 -9.17 -10.64 -4.34
N ASP A 13 -9.98 -9.83 -5.02
CA ASP A 13 -10.08 -9.78 -6.48
C ASP A 13 -9.12 -8.77 -7.13
N LEU A 14 -8.41 -7.92 -6.35
CA LEU A 14 -7.63 -6.81 -6.89
C LEU A 14 -6.52 -7.27 -7.87
N ASP A 15 -5.53 -7.98 -7.38
CA ASP A 15 -4.38 -8.42 -8.18
C ASP A 15 -3.84 -9.79 -7.75
N GLY A 16 -4.53 -10.47 -6.85
CA GLY A 16 -4.14 -11.74 -6.25
C GLY A 16 -2.96 -11.63 -5.26
N VAL A 17 -2.50 -10.41 -4.97
CA VAL A 17 -1.40 -10.11 -4.04
C VAL A 17 -1.91 -9.29 -2.85
N SER A 18 -2.78 -8.32 -3.11
CA SER A 18 -3.37 -7.44 -2.09
C SER A 18 -4.44 -8.21 -1.32
N ARG A 19 -4.22 -8.36 -0.01
CA ARG A 19 -5.14 -9.06 0.90
C ARG A 19 -5.67 -8.09 1.96
N VAL A 20 -6.75 -8.47 2.61
CA VAL A 20 -7.35 -7.68 3.72
C VAL A 20 -6.33 -7.40 4.84
N ASP A 21 -5.44 -8.35 5.13
CA ASP A 21 -4.34 -8.20 6.10
C ASP A 21 -3.35 -7.07 5.74
N GLU A 22 -3.31 -6.62 4.49
CA GLU A 22 -2.56 -5.41 4.08
C GLU A 22 -3.16 -4.16 4.70
N VAL A 23 -4.49 -4.05 4.71
CA VAL A 23 -5.20 -2.90 5.32
C VAL A 23 -4.84 -2.77 6.79
N GLU A 24 -4.87 -3.89 7.54
CA GLU A 24 -4.53 -3.90 8.96
C GLU A 24 -3.08 -3.47 9.23
N ARG A 25 -2.13 -3.93 8.41
CA ARG A 25 -0.73 -3.54 8.56
C ARG A 25 -0.50 -2.06 8.23
N ILE A 26 -1.08 -1.59 7.13
CA ILE A 26 -0.99 -0.18 6.74
C ILE A 26 -1.64 0.68 7.80
N ALA A 27 -2.81 0.29 8.33
CA ALA A 27 -3.47 0.99 9.42
C ALA A 27 -2.58 1.05 10.66
N ALA A 28 -1.93 -0.05 11.04
CA ALA A 28 -1.03 -0.08 12.18
C ALA A 28 0.17 0.86 12.01
N ILE A 29 0.74 0.96 10.81
CA ILE A 29 1.85 1.89 10.51
C ILE A 29 1.33 3.32 10.51
N ALA A 30 0.24 3.61 9.78
CA ALA A 30 -0.31 4.95 9.62
C ALA A 30 -0.72 5.58 10.96
N ARG A 31 -1.39 4.82 11.85
CA ARG A 31 -1.75 5.29 13.20
C ARG A 31 -0.56 5.57 14.10
N ARG A 32 0.59 5.00 13.84
CA ARG A 32 1.84 5.36 14.54
C ARG A 32 2.48 6.64 14.02
N LEU A 33 2.18 7.01 12.77
CA LEU A 33 2.67 8.22 12.12
C LEU A 33 1.76 9.42 12.36
N HIS A 34 0.44 9.18 12.51
CA HIS A 34 -0.56 10.22 12.66
C HIS A 34 -1.70 9.76 13.56
N THR A 35 -2.07 10.63 14.50
CA THR A 35 -3.27 10.48 15.32
C THR A 35 -4.28 11.51 14.84
N PRO A 36 -5.36 11.10 14.16
CA PRO A 36 -6.37 12.05 13.67
C PRO A 36 -7.09 12.75 14.82
N GLN A 37 -7.58 13.95 14.59
CA GLN A 37 -8.53 14.59 15.48
C GLN A 37 -9.86 13.83 15.43
N PRO A 38 -10.68 13.86 16.50
CA PRO A 38 -11.94 13.11 16.55
C PRO A 38 -12.87 13.38 15.35
N GLU A 39 -12.90 14.62 14.85
CA GLU A 39 -13.67 15.02 13.67
C GLU A 39 -13.15 14.44 12.34
N ASP A 40 -11.88 14.09 12.27
CA ASP A 40 -11.22 13.54 11.08
C ASP A 40 -11.08 12.02 11.12
N GLU A 41 -11.33 11.38 12.27
CA GLU A 41 -11.17 9.92 12.49
C GLU A 41 -11.89 9.11 11.42
N ARG A 42 -13.14 9.45 11.11
CA ARG A 42 -13.94 8.76 10.11
C ARG A 42 -13.34 8.87 8.69
N ALA A 43 -12.86 10.05 8.32
CA ALA A 43 -12.23 10.28 7.02
C ALA A 43 -10.92 9.50 6.90
N PHE A 44 -10.13 9.45 7.98
CA PHE A 44 -8.88 8.68 8.06
C PHE A 44 -9.14 7.18 7.94
N GLU A 45 -10.12 6.64 8.66
CA GLU A 45 -10.51 5.23 8.57
C GLU A 45 -10.98 4.85 7.16
N LEU A 46 -11.78 5.68 6.51
CA LEU A 46 -12.20 5.45 5.13
C LEU A 46 -11.00 5.45 4.18
N LEU A 47 -10.05 6.38 4.35
CA LEU A 47 -8.86 6.44 3.54
C LEU A 47 -8.00 5.16 3.69
N LEU A 48 -7.82 4.67 4.92
CA LEU A 48 -7.13 3.41 5.21
C LEU A 48 -7.79 2.22 4.52
N HIS A 49 -9.11 2.13 4.60
CA HIS A 49 -9.86 1.00 4.05
C HIS A 49 -9.95 1.02 2.51
N PHE A 50 -9.92 2.17 1.89
CA PHE A 50 -10.09 2.31 0.44
C PHE A 50 -8.78 2.64 -0.32
N HIS A 51 -7.64 2.75 0.33
CA HIS A 51 -6.40 3.27 -0.28
C HIS A 51 -5.99 2.58 -1.59
N ARG A 52 -6.29 1.32 -1.80
CA ARG A 52 -6.04 0.54 -3.03
C ARG A 52 -7.21 0.51 -4.00
N LEU A 53 -8.38 0.97 -3.59
CA LEU A 53 -9.63 0.84 -4.34
C LEU A 53 -9.98 2.08 -5.17
N GLY A 54 -9.05 3.02 -5.38
CA GLY A 54 -9.31 4.24 -6.14
C GLY A 54 -9.90 3.96 -7.52
N ARG A 55 -9.24 3.15 -8.33
CA ARG A 55 -9.72 2.76 -9.68
C ARG A 55 -11.06 2.01 -9.65
N TRP A 56 -11.35 1.29 -8.59
CA TRP A 56 -12.64 0.62 -8.42
C TRP A 56 -13.74 1.63 -8.13
N LEU A 57 -13.46 2.62 -7.28
CA LEU A 57 -14.39 3.72 -6.96
C LEU A 57 -14.71 4.61 -8.18
N GLU A 58 -13.78 4.78 -9.11
CA GLU A 58 -13.96 5.56 -10.33
C GLU A 58 -14.93 4.91 -11.34
N LYS A 59 -15.18 3.61 -11.24
CA LYS A 59 -16.11 2.92 -12.16
C LYS A 59 -17.55 3.32 -11.88
N VAL A 60 -18.29 3.56 -12.96
CA VAL A 60 -19.70 3.93 -12.91
C VAL A 60 -20.53 2.97 -12.04
N GLY A 61 -21.29 3.53 -11.13
CA GLY A 61 -22.19 2.80 -10.23
C GLY A 61 -21.54 2.22 -8.97
N ASN A 62 -20.21 2.15 -8.85
CA ASN A 62 -19.57 1.55 -7.67
C ASN A 62 -19.71 2.42 -6.43
N LEU A 63 -19.67 3.77 -6.56
CA LEU A 63 -19.94 4.69 -5.46
C LEU A 63 -21.35 4.45 -4.87
N SER A 64 -22.37 4.49 -5.72
CA SER A 64 -23.76 4.29 -5.28
C SER A 64 -23.97 2.88 -4.71
N ARG A 65 -23.38 1.85 -5.32
CA ARG A 65 -23.41 0.48 -4.82
C ARG A 65 -22.81 0.37 -3.41
N THR A 66 -21.70 1.06 -3.17
CA THR A 66 -21.03 1.04 -1.85
C THR A 66 -21.88 1.73 -0.80
N VAL A 67 -22.45 2.91 -1.12
CA VAL A 67 -23.34 3.64 -0.22
C VAL A 67 -24.57 2.80 0.15
N LEU A 68 -25.17 2.11 -0.81
CA LEU A 68 -26.33 1.23 -0.56
C LEU A 68 -25.99 -0.01 0.25
N ALA A 69 -24.76 -0.51 0.15
CA ALA A 69 -24.33 -1.77 0.79
C ALA A 69 -23.78 -1.57 2.20
N VAL A 70 -23.18 -0.42 2.49
CA VAL A 70 -22.49 -0.14 3.77
C VAL A 70 -23.28 0.82 4.63
N ASP A 71 -23.68 0.35 5.81
CA ASP A 71 -24.50 1.15 6.74
C ASP A 71 -23.74 2.40 7.21
N GLY A 72 -24.44 3.54 7.21
CA GLY A 72 -23.89 4.81 7.69
C GLY A 72 -22.82 5.44 6.81
N LEU A 73 -22.63 4.97 5.56
CA LEU A 73 -21.71 5.55 4.60
C LEU A 73 -22.47 6.47 3.63
N THR A 74 -21.92 7.64 3.38
CA THR A 74 -22.52 8.63 2.48
C THR A 74 -21.73 8.76 1.17
N GLU A 75 -22.40 9.20 0.12
CA GLU A 75 -21.75 9.48 -1.17
C GLU A 75 -20.71 10.60 -1.07
N VAL A 76 -20.96 11.60 -0.21
CA VAL A 76 -20.03 12.71 0.04
C VAL A 76 -18.72 12.21 0.66
N GLU A 77 -18.80 11.35 1.68
CA GLU A 77 -17.62 10.74 2.30
C GLU A 77 -16.82 9.93 1.28
N LEU A 78 -17.48 9.10 0.48
CA LEU A 78 -16.78 8.30 -0.55
C LEU A 78 -16.13 9.15 -1.64
N ARG A 79 -16.79 10.22 -2.10
CA ARG A 79 -16.19 11.14 -3.08
C ARG A 79 -14.96 11.84 -2.51
N ARG A 80 -15.04 12.29 -1.25
CA ARG A 80 -13.90 12.88 -0.53
C ARG A 80 -12.76 11.87 -0.39
N THR A 81 -13.06 10.63 0.00
CA THR A 81 -12.08 9.53 0.11
C THR A 81 -11.43 9.24 -1.23
N ALA A 82 -12.20 9.11 -2.31
CA ALA A 82 -11.66 8.90 -3.65
C ALA A 82 -10.71 10.03 -4.08
N GLY A 83 -11.05 11.30 -3.79
CA GLY A 83 -10.17 12.44 -4.02
C GLY A 83 -8.87 12.37 -3.22
N SER A 84 -8.90 11.94 -1.95
CA SER A 84 -7.71 11.73 -1.13
C SER A 84 -6.85 10.58 -1.65
N ILE A 85 -7.46 9.47 -2.08
CA ILE A 85 -6.72 8.34 -2.68
C ILE A 85 -5.98 8.77 -3.95
N ALA A 86 -6.62 9.57 -4.81
CA ALA A 86 -6.00 10.08 -6.03
C ALA A 86 -4.75 10.94 -5.75
N ARG A 87 -4.67 11.55 -4.57
CA ARG A 87 -3.54 12.37 -4.13
C ARG A 87 -2.47 11.63 -3.32
N LEU A 88 -2.60 10.33 -3.04
CA LEU A 88 -1.60 9.61 -2.23
C LEU A 88 -0.18 9.61 -2.84
N HIS A 89 -0.04 9.88 -4.13
CA HIS A 89 1.27 10.07 -4.77
C HIS A 89 1.91 11.45 -4.49
N ALA A 90 1.10 12.45 -4.13
CA ALA A 90 1.50 13.80 -3.75
C ALA A 90 0.57 14.32 -2.63
N PRO A 91 0.68 13.75 -1.40
CA PRO A 91 -0.29 13.97 -0.33
C PRO A 91 -0.24 15.40 0.19
N MET A 92 -1.41 15.98 0.45
CA MET A 92 -1.56 17.36 0.89
C MET A 92 -1.86 17.47 2.39
N THR A 93 -2.59 16.50 2.97
CA THR A 93 -2.95 16.49 4.38
C THR A 93 -2.08 15.53 5.19
N ASP A 94 -2.01 15.70 6.52
CA ASP A 94 -1.26 14.80 7.38
C ASP A 94 -1.81 13.38 7.37
N ALA A 95 -3.13 13.22 7.27
CA ALA A 95 -3.77 11.92 7.08
C ALA A 95 -3.33 11.25 5.77
N GLU A 96 -3.33 11.98 4.66
CA GLU A 96 -2.85 11.48 3.37
C GLU A 96 -1.36 11.13 3.41
N ARG A 97 -0.52 11.97 4.05
CA ARG A 97 0.92 11.68 4.26
C ARG A 97 1.14 10.42 5.07
N ALA A 98 0.38 10.23 6.15
CA ALA A 98 0.49 9.05 7.00
C ALA A 98 0.12 7.77 6.25
N VAL A 99 -0.96 7.77 5.49
CA VAL A 99 -1.40 6.61 4.70
C VAL A 99 -0.42 6.34 3.55
N ALA A 100 0.00 7.36 2.81
CA ALA A 100 0.98 7.22 1.72
C ALA A 100 2.33 6.69 2.25
N ALA A 101 2.81 7.23 3.38
CA ALA A 101 4.02 6.75 4.04
C ALA A 101 3.90 5.30 4.50
N ALA A 102 2.76 4.91 5.07
CA ALA A 102 2.51 3.55 5.51
C ALA A 102 2.52 2.55 4.35
N VAL A 103 1.90 2.89 3.22
CA VAL A 103 1.94 2.09 1.99
C VAL A 103 3.38 1.94 1.48
N LEU A 104 4.14 3.04 1.46
CA LEU A 104 5.54 3.03 1.03
C LEU A 104 6.41 2.16 1.94
N ILE A 105 6.26 2.26 3.26
CA ILE A 105 7.01 1.48 4.25
C ILE A 105 6.65 -0.01 4.15
N ASP A 106 5.37 -0.37 4.03
CA ASP A 106 4.94 -1.77 3.90
C ASP A 106 5.51 -2.40 2.63
N SER A 107 5.51 -1.68 1.52
CA SER A 107 6.04 -2.14 0.22
C SER A 107 7.56 -2.13 0.12
N ALA A 108 8.26 -1.40 0.97
CA ALA A 108 9.72 -1.24 0.90
C ALA A 108 10.50 -2.42 1.47
N GLY A 109 9.90 -3.27 2.31
CA GLY A 109 10.56 -4.38 2.98
C GLY A 109 10.64 -5.67 2.15
N VAL A 110 11.08 -6.74 2.81
CA VAL A 110 11.16 -8.09 2.22
C VAL A 110 9.82 -8.56 1.67
N ARG A 111 8.70 -8.17 2.32
CA ARG A 111 7.37 -8.48 1.83
C ARG A 111 7.08 -7.85 0.47
N GLY A 112 7.42 -6.57 0.28
CA GLY A 112 7.28 -5.91 -1.01
C GLY A 112 8.10 -6.61 -2.10
N LEU A 113 9.23 -7.21 -1.75
CA LEU A 113 10.00 -8.03 -2.68
C LEU A 113 9.21 -9.24 -3.17
N THR A 114 8.47 -9.95 -2.29
CA THR A 114 7.62 -11.08 -2.70
C THR A 114 6.47 -10.65 -3.63
N GLU A 115 5.91 -9.47 -3.42
CA GLU A 115 4.92 -8.88 -4.32
C GLU A 115 5.54 -8.53 -5.68
N HIS A 116 6.75 -7.98 -5.70
CA HIS A 116 7.50 -7.72 -6.93
C HIS A 116 7.78 -9.02 -7.70
N PHE A 117 8.19 -10.09 -7.05
CA PHE A 117 8.38 -11.40 -7.71
C PHE A 117 7.08 -11.93 -8.31
N THR A 118 5.98 -11.86 -7.57
CA THR A 118 4.68 -12.33 -8.06
C THR A 118 4.23 -11.56 -9.30
N ARG A 119 4.42 -10.26 -9.30
CA ARG A 119 4.08 -9.38 -10.44
C ARG A 119 4.99 -9.65 -11.63
N ALA A 120 6.30 -9.65 -11.40
CA ALA A 120 7.31 -9.87 -12.43
C ALA A 120 7.12 -11.22 -13.15
N ARG A 121 6.78 -12.28 -12.40
CA ARG A 121 6.46 -13.58 -12.99
C ARG A 121 5.27 -13.51 -13.95
N ARG A 122 4.26 -12.70 -13.64
CA ARG A 122 3.09 -12.50 -14.51
C ARG A 122 3.44 -11.71 -15.78
N GLU A 123 4.39 -10.78 -15.65
CA GLU A 123 4.87 -9.92 -16.73
C GLU A 123 5.98 -10.56 -17.57
N GLY A 124 6.44 -11.76 -17.20
CA GLY A 124 7.52 -12.48 -17.89
C GLY A 124 8.92 -11.96 -17.62
N ASN A 125 9.10 -11.12 -16.58
CA ASN A 125 10.40 -10.61 -16.17
C ASN A 125 11.23 -11.70 -15.47
N SER A 126 12.55 -11.66 -15.65
CA SER A 126 13.44 -12.60 -14.98
C SER A 126 13.58 -12.28 -13.49
N LEU A 127 13.90 -13.31 -12.69
CA LEU A 127 14.21 -13.15 -11.27
C LEU A 127 15.36 -12.16 -11.05
N MET A 128 16.39 -12.22 -11.91
CA MET A 128 17.55 -11.35 -11.83
C MET A 128 17.19 -9.87 -12.05
N ASP A 129 16.27 -9.58 -12.98
CA ASP A 129 15.83 -8.20 -13.23
C ASP A 129 15.06 -7.63 -12.02
N VAL A 130 14.26 -8.47 -11.36
CA VAL A 130 13.55 -8.09 -10.13
C VAL A 130 14.51 -7.79 -8.99
N LEU A 131 15.51 -8.64 -8.79
CA LEU A 131 16.53 -8.45 -7.75
C LEU A 131 17.35 -7.18 -8.00
N ARG A 132 17.78 -6.94 -9.25
CA ARG A 132 18.48 -5.71 -9.63
C ARG A 132 17.63 -4.46 -9.40
N ALA A 133 16.37 -4.49 -9.82
CA ALA A 133 15.43 -3.40 -9.57
C ALA A 133 15.19 -3.15 -8.07
N ALA A 134 15.12 -4.22 -7.26
CA ALA A 134 14.93 -4.12 -5.82
C ALA A 134 16.16 -3.56 -5.07
N LEU A 135 17.36 -3.68 -5.66
CA LEU A 135 18.59 -3.09 -5.13
C LEU A 135 18.77 -1.62 -5.52
N ALA A 136 18.04 -1.15 -6.53
CA ALA A 136 18.14 0.23 -6.98
C ALA A 136 17.78 1.22 -5.85
N ASP A 137 18.56 2.28 -5.75
CA ASP A 137 18.31 3.35 -4.80
C ASP A 137 17.22 4.27 -5.34
N VAL A 138 16.14 4.41 -4.58
CA VAL A 138 15.06 5.34 -4.89
C VAL A 138 15.04 6.39 -3.80
N ALA A 139 15.16 7.67 -4.14
CA ALA A 139 15.08 8.75 -3.18
C ALA A 139 13.75 8.69 -2.38
N ALA A 140 13.83 9.08 -1.11
CA ALA A 140 12.61 9.27 -0.34
C ALA A 140 11.85 10.50 -0.89
N PRO A 141 10.52 10.47 -0.93
CA PRO A 141 9.74 11.64 -1.35
C PRO A 141 9.90 12.80 -0.35
N ASP A 142 9.96 14.03 -0.84
CA ASP A 142 10.14 15.23 0.00
C ASP A 142 9.03 15.45 1.04
N TRP A 143 7.83 14.91 0.77
CA TRP A 143 6.69 14.98 1.67
C TRP A 143 6.73 13.96 2.82
N LEU A 144 7.71 13.04 2.83
CA LEU A 144 7.76 11.96 3.81
C LEU A 144 8.12 12.52 5.20
N PRO A 145 7.34 12.21 6.26
CA PRO A 145 7.69 12.63 7.61
C PRO A 145 9.03 12.01 8.08
N PRO A 146 9.88 12.72 8.85
CA PRO A 146 11.19 12.21 9.26
C PRO A 146 11.15 10.83 9.93
N ARG A 147 10.17 10.59 10.79
CA ARG A 147 9.97 9.29 11.44
C ARG A 147 9.64 8.18 10.45
N ALA A 148 8.90 8.48 9.39
CA ALA A 148 8.58 7.54 8.34
C ALA A 148 9.80 7.25 7.46
N GLU A 149 10.68 8.24 7.26
CA GLU A 149 11.95 8.08 6.55
C GLU A 149 12.89 7.09 7.25
N GLU A 150 13.03 7.18 8.58
CA GLU A 150 13.80 6.22 9.37
C GLU A 150 13.27 4.79 9.18
N TRP A 151 11.95 4.59 9.26
CA TRP A 151 11.35 3.27 9.08
C TRP A 151 11.49 2.76 7.65
N LEU A 152 11.36 3.64 6.67
CA LEU A 152 11.57 3.32 5.27
C LEU A 152 13.01 2.85 5.03
N HIS A 153 13.99 3.56 5.60
CA HIS A 153 15.40 3.19 5.52
C HIS A 153 15.64 1.78 6.06
N VAL A 154 15.20 1.49 7.29
CA VAL A 154 15.32 0.16 7.90
C VAL A 154 14.71 -0.94 7.04
N ARG A 155 13.52 -0.70 6.47
CA ARG A 155 12.85 -1.67 5.60
C ARG A 155 13.61 -1.90 4.29
N ARG A 156 14.13 -0.84 3.70
CA ARG A 156 14.95 -0.91 2.47
C ARG A 156 16.24 -1.69 2.70
N GLU A 157 16.94 -1.46 3.82
CA GLU A 157 18.14 -2.21 4.16
C GLU A 157 17.85 -3.71 4.33
N ALA A 158 16.79 -4.06 5.04
CA ALA A 158 16.36 -5.46 5.17
C ALA A 158 16.07 -6.11 3.80
N ARG A 159 15.45 -5.37 2.88
CA ARG A 159 15.20 -5.83 1.51
C ARG A 159 16.50 -6.02 0.73
N ARG A 160 17.42 -5.04 0.80
CA ARG A 160 18.72 -5.11 0.13
C ARG A 160 19.53 -6.31 0.59
N GLU A 161 19.56 -6.57 1.89
CA GLU A 161 20.25 -7.73 2.45
C GLU A 161 19.63 -9.04 1.95
N ALA A 162 18.30 -9.16 1.94
CA ALA A 162 17.62 -10.33 1.39
C ALA A 162 17.95 -10.53 -0.11
N CYS A 163 17.96 -9.44 -0.90
CA CYS A 163 18.33 -9.53 -2.32
C CYS A 163 19.77 -9.95 -2.55
N ARG A 164 20.73 -9.46 -1.74
CA ARG A 164 22.13 -9.86 -1.86
C ARG A 164 22.30 -11.35 -1.60
N ARG A 165 21.70 -11.87 -0.52
CA ARG A 165 21.74 -13.30 -0.20
C ARG A 165 21.14 -14.16 -1.31
N LEU A 166 20.00 -13.77 -1.86
CA LEU A 166 19.40 -14.50 -2.99
C LEU A 166 20.30 -14.48 -4.23
N LEU A 167 20.97 -13.37 -4.52
CA LEU A 167 21.92 -13.29 -5.63
C LEU A 167 23.15 -14.17 -5.42
N GLU A 168 23.67 -14.22 -4.20
CA GLU A 168 24.79 -15.12 -3.86
C GLU A 168 24.41 -16.59 -4.02
N GLU A 169 23.21 -16.99 -3.57
CA GLU A 169 22.70 -18.36 -3.74
C GLU A 169 22.54 -18.73 -5.22
N LEU A 170 21.96 -17.83 -6.03
CA LEU A 170 21.78 -18.04 -7.47
C LEU A 170 23.11 -18.15 -8.23
N GLN A 171 24.12 -17.35 -7.86
CA GLN A 171 25.44 -17.42 -8.47
C GLN A 171 26.19 -18.73 -8.13
N LEU A 172 25.92 -19.30 -6.95
CA LEU A 172 26.50 -20.62 -6.57
C LEU A 172 25.82 -21.77 -7.31
N GLU A 173 24.57 -21.64 -7.74
CA GLU A 173 23.87 -22.64 -8.55
C GLU A 173 24.36 -22.67 -10.00
N ASP A 174 24.76 -21.53 -10.56
CA ASP A 174 25.31 -21.43 -11.92
C ASP A 174 26.77 -22.00 -12.04
N LEU A 175 27.41 -22.31 -10.93
CA LEU A 175 28.77 -22.88 -10.86
C LEU A 175 28.80 -24.41 -10.72
N LYS A 176 27.64 -25.07 -10.73
CA LYS A 176 27.51 -26.53 -10.70
C LYS A 176 27.05 -27.10 -12.03
#